data_8b8c5c37a362b5254c99346143b468d3
#
_entry.id   8b8c5c37a362b5254c99346143b468d3
#
_cell.length_a   1.000
_cell.length_b   1.000
_cell.length_c   1.000
_cell.angle_alpha   90.00
_cell.angle_beta   90.00
_cell.angle_gamma   90.00
#
_symmetry.space_group_name_H-M   'P 1'
#
loop_
_entity.id
_entity.type
_entity.pdbx_description
1 polymer ?
#
loop_
_entity_poly.entity_id
_entity_poly.type
_entity_poly.pdbx_seq_one_letter_code
_entity_poly.pdbx_strand_id
1 'polypeptide(L)'
;MIKQYLLLLFVACLSFGTSKAQTSDSLIVNRLRAEGVKFSHNNTVTLLMNGQEKFDDMFHAIRQARSSVHLEYFNFRNDSIANMLFDLLAEKAKEGVEVRALFDAFGNSSNNRPLKKKHLKSIRERGIEIYEFSPLRFPW
;
A
#
# COMPACT_ATOMS: atom_id res chain seq x y z
N MET A 1 56.64 -2.83 -37.99
CA MET A 1 55.23 -2.45 -38.23
C MET A 1 54.26 -3.25 -37.36
N ILE A 2 54.23 -4.55 -37.31
CA ILE A 2 53.28 -5.36 -36.53
C ILE A 2 53.23 -4.99 -35.02
N LYS A 3 54.39 -4.75 -34.38
CA LYS A 3 54.47 -4.40 -32.95
C LYS A 3 53.78 -3.01 -32.67
N GLN A 4 53.79 -2.09 -33.58
CA GLN A 4 53.11 -0.78 -33.42
C GLN A 4 51.61 -0.88 -33.49
N TYR A 5 51.08 -1.77 -34.35
CA TYR A 5 49.64 -2.01 -34.43
C TYR A 5 49.12 -2.80 -33.22
N LEU A 6 49.92 -3.72 -32.66
CA LEU A 6 49.59 -4.46 -31.44
C LEU A 6 49.48 -3.50 -30.22
N LEU A 7 50.37 -2.51 -30.12
CA LEU A 7 50.36 -1.51 -29.08
C LEU A 7 49.11 -0.62 -29.18
N LEU A 8 48.79 -0.18 -30.41
CA LEU A 8 47.58 0.63 -30.67
C LEU A 8 46.30 -0.15 -30.35
N LEU A 9 46.23 -1.44 -30.64
CA LEU A 9 45.10 -2.30 -30.33
C LEU A 9 44.97 -2.50 -28.82
N PHE A 10 46.08 -2.63 -28.11
CA PHE A 10 46.08 -2.76 -26.64
C PHE A 10 45.63 -1.45 -25.95
N VAL A 11 46.06 -0.28 -26.44
CA VAL A 11 45.61 1.01 -25.92
C VAL A 11 44.11 1.25 -26.22
N ALA A 12 43.62 0.83 -27.39
CA ALA A 12 42.21 0.92 -27.73
C ALA A 12 41.32 0.04 -26.83
N CYS A 13 41.80 -1.15 -26.43
CA CYS A 13 41.08 -2.01 -25.49
C CYS A 13 41.04 -1.45 -24.05
N LEU A 14 42.00 -0.63 -23.63
CA LEU A 14 42.02 0.02 -22.32
C LEU A 14 41.09 1.23 -22.23
N SER A 15 40.63 1.75 -23.35
CA SER A 15 39.68 2.89 -23.39
C SER A 15 38.21 2.49 -23.32
N PHE A 16 37.88 1.21 -23.22
CA PHE A 16 36.52 0.79 -22.82
C PHE A 16 36.33 1.12 -21.34
N GLY A 17 36.06 2.40 -21.08
CA GLY A 17 35.64 2.87 -19.78
C GLY A 17 34.49 2.00 -19.28
N THR A 18 34.53 1.60 -18.01
CA THR A 18 33.43 0.92 -17.34
C THR A 18 32.16 1.78 -17.47
N SER A 19 31.36 1.48 -18.47
CA SER A 19 30.02 2.03 -18.59
C SER A 19 29.24 1.53 -17.36
N LYS A 20 29.09 2.38 -16.32
CA LYS A 20 28.18 2.08 -15.24
C LYS A 20 26.79 2.06 -15.86
N ALA A 21 26.23 0.89 -16.02
CA ALA A 21 24.83 0.73 -16.39
C ALA A 21 24.02 1.51 -15.35
N GLN A 22 23.42 2.61 -15.78
CA GLN A 22 22.51 3.37 -14.93
C GLN A 22 21.30 2.47 -14.69
N THR A 23 21.09 2.03 -13.46
CA THR A 23 19.95 1.18 -13.13
C THR A 23 18.65 1.94 -13.45
N SER A 24 17.63 1.24 -13.93
CA SER A 24 16.30 1.84 -14.22
C SER A 24 15.77 2.64 -13.03
N ASP A 25 16.06 2.20 -11.82
CA ASP A 25 15.67 2.85 -10.58
C ASP A 25 16.27 4.25 -10.42
N SER A 26 17.57 4.43 -10.78
CA SER A 26 18.20 5.74 -10.69
C SER A 26 17.62 6.75 -11.70
N LEU A 27 17.20 6.28 -12.87
CA LEU A 27 16.52 7.12 -13.86
C LEU A 27 15.15 7.58 -13.37
N ILE A 28 14.37 6.69 -12.81
CA ILE A 28 13.04 6.98 -12.24
C ILE A 28 13.18 7.98 -11.09
N VAL A 29 14.09 7.73 -10.15
CA VAL A 29 14.33 8.63 -9.00
C VAL A 29 14.76 10.02 -9.46
N ASN A 30 15.66 10.12 -10.44
CA ASN A 30 16.12 11.41 -10.93
C ASN A 30 15.00 12.18 -11.66
N ARG A 31 14.15 11.48 -12.41
CA ARG A 31 12.99 12.09 -13.06
C ARG A 31 11.98 12.62 -12.03
N LEU A 32 11.63 11.82 -11.03
CA LEU A 32 10.72 12.24 -9.97
C LEU A 32 11.26 13.44 -9.18
N ARG A 33 12.57 13.48 -8.90
CA ARG A 33 13.22 14.65 -8.28
C ARG A 33 13.12 15.90 -9.16
N ALA A 34 13.31 15.75 -10.46
CA ALA A 34 13.19 16.87 -11.42
C ALA A 34 11.74 17.41 -11.48
N GLU A 35 10.75 16.57 -11.21
CA GLU A 35 9.33 16.94 -11.09
C GLU A 35 8.96 17.48 -9.69
N GLY A 36 9.93 17.67 -8.79
CA GLY A 36 9.74 18.26 -7.46
C GLY A 36 9.31 17.27 -6.37
N VAL A 37 9.33 15.97 -6.63
CA VAL A 37 9.02 14.94 -5.62
C VAL A 37 10.10 14.92 -4.54
N LYS A 38 9.70 15.06 -3.29
CA LYS A 38 10.59 14.99 -2.14
C LYS A 38 10.71 13.54 -1.67
N PHE A 39 11.95 13.07 -1.54
CA PHE A 39 12.23 11.74 -1.01
C PHE A 39 12.60 11.83 0.47
N SER A 40 12.02 10.99 1.30
CA SER A 40 12.46 10.78 2.67
C SER A 40 13.42 9.59 2.75
N HIS A 41 14.38 9.65 3.67
CA HIS A 41 15.42 8.61 3.83
C HIS A 41 15.22 7.75 5.08
N ASN A 42 14.23 8.09 5.92
CA ASN A 42 13.97 7.42 7.20
C ASN A 42 12.77 6.49 7.07
N ASN A 43 12.80 5.61 6.07
CA ASN A 43 11.73 4.64 5.85
C ASN A 43 12.22 3.24 6.22
N THR A 44 11.39 2.50 6.93
CA THR A 44 11.58 1.06 7.16
C THR A 44 10.51 0.31 6.36
N VAL A 45 10.93 -0.73 5.67
CA VAL A 45 10.03 -1.59 4.87
C VAL A 45 10.17 -3.02 5.37
N THR A 46 9.04 -3.62 5.69
CA THR A 46 8.95 -5.05 6.02
C THR A 46 8.13 -5.75 4.94
N LEU A 47 8.69 -6.80 4.35
CA LEU A 47 8.01 -7.60 3.35
C LEU A 47 7.16 -8.68 4.03
N LEU A 48 5.85 -8.67 3.77
CA LEU A 48 4.92 -9.69 4.24
C LEU A 48 4.65 -10.67 3.09
N MET A 49 5.03 -11.93 3.25
CA MET A 49 5.11 -12.90 2.15
C MET A 49 3.77 -13.57 1.83
N ASN A 50 2.79 -13.49 2.74
CA ASN A 50 1.51 -14.17 2.58
C ASN A 50 0.38 -13.45 3.35
N GLY A 51 -0.86 -13.93 3.14
CA GLY A 51 -2.04 -13.33 3.77
C GLY A 51 -2.07 -13.48 5.29
N GLN A 52 -1.53 -14.57 5.84
CA GLN A 52 -1.48 -14.79 7.28
C GLN A 52 -0.58 -13.74 7.95
N GLU A 53 0.65 -13.60 7.49
CA GLU A 53 1.59 -12.59 7.99
C GLU A 53 0.99 -11.17 7.89
N LYS A 54 0.34 -10.84 6.76
CA LYS A 54 -0.34 -9.55 6.56
C LYS A 54 -1.42 -9.30 7.59
N PHE A 55 -2.25 -10.29 7.89
CA PHE A 55 -3.34 -10.11 8.86
C PHE A 55 -2.81 -10.08 10.29
N ASP A 56 -1.82 -10.90 10.63
CA ASP A 56 -1.20 -10.92 11.96
C ASP A 56 -0.55 -9.56 12.26
N ASP A 57 0.23 -9.02 11.33
CA ASP A 57 0.86 -7.71 11.44
C ASP A 57 -0.17 -6.58 11.55
N MET A 58 -1.20 -6.59 10.69
CA MET A 58 -2.27 -5.60 10.71
C MET A 58 -3.04 -5.61 12.03
N PHE A 59 -3.46 -6.79 12.51
CA PHE A 59 -4.16 -6.91 13.80
C PHE A 59 -3.27 -6.49 14.97
N HIS A 60 -1.97 -6.80 14.91
CA HIS A 60 -1.02 -6.35 15.91
C HIS A 60 -0.91 -4.82 15.93
N ALA A 61 -0.73 -4.18 14.79
CA ALA A 61 -0.65 -2.72 14.68
C ALA A 61 -1.94 -2.04 15.19
N ILE A 62 -3.12 -2.57 14.84
CA ILE A 62 -4.40 -2.02 15.31
C ILE A 62 -4.52 -2.14 16.84
N ARG A 63 -4.15 -3.27 17.44
CA ARG A 63 -4.16 -3.41 18.90
C ARG A 63 -3.29 -2.38 19.62
N GLN A 64 -2.18 -1.99 19.01
CA GLN A 64 -1.25 -1.01 19.58
C GLN A 64 -1.65 0.45 19.32
N ALA A 65 -2.60 0.71 18.44
CA ALA A 65 -3.04 2.06 18.10
C ALA A 65 -3.59 2.80 19.34
N ARG A 66 -3.18 4.06 19.51
CA ARG A 66 -3.58 4.90 20.66
C ARG A 66 -4.32 6.17 20.26
N SER A 67 -4.19 6.61 19.01
CA SER A 67 -4.76 7.86 18.54
C SER A 67 -5.78 7.64 17.43
N SER A 68 -5.37 6.96 16.34
CA SER A 68 -6.24 6.76 15.18
C SER A 68 -5.91 5.47 14.43
N VAL A 69 -6.94 4.91 13.78
CA VAL A 69 -6.83 3.82 12.80
C VAL A 69 -7.61 4.23 11.56
N HIS A 70 -6.92 4.42 10.44
CA HIS A 70 -7.55 4.73 9.16
C HIS A 70 -7.29 3.59 8.18
N LEU A 71 -8.37 3.07 7.60
CA LEU A 71 -8.34 1.95 6.67
C LEU A 71 -8.92 2.35 5.32
N GLU A 72 -8.21 2.05 4.27
CA GLU A 72 -8.67 2.17 2.88
C GLU A 72 -8.61 0.82 2.19
N TYR A 73 -9.77 0.35 1.69
CA TYR A 73 -9.88 -0.93 1.01
C TYR A 73 -10.71 -0.81 -0.27
N PHE A 74 -10.34 -1.58 -1.29
CA PHE A 74 -11.19 -1.73 -2.46
C PHE A 74 -12.52 -2.39 -2.08
N ASN A 75 -12.49 -3.39 -1.22
CA ASN A 75 -13.71 -3.93 -0.60
C ASN A 75 -13.44 -4.57 0.77
N PHE A 76 -14.46 -4.57 1.61
CA PHE A 76 -14.55 -5.42 2.79
C PHE A 76 -15.54 -6.54 2.49
N ARG A 77 -15.12 -7.79 2.61
CA ARG A 77 -16.04 -8.92 2.51
C ARG A 77 -16.77 -9.12 3.84
N ASN A 78 -18.03 -9.55 3.76
CA ASN A 78 -18.76 -9.97 4.96
C ASN A 78 -18.41 -11.43 5.28
N ASP A 79 -17.23 -11.64 5.84
CA ASP A 79 -16.69 -12.96 6.23
C ASP A 79 -16.05 -12.92 7.62
N SER A 80 -15.47 -14.04 8.05
CA SER A 80 -14.90 -14.16 9.39
C SER A 80 -13.76 -13.20 9.65
N ILE A 81 -12.88 -12.97 8.66
CA ILE A 81 -11.74 -12.05 8.79
C ILE A 81 -12.22 -10.62 8.96
N ALA A 82 -13.17 -10.19 8.13
CA ALA A 82 -13.73 -8.84 8.25
C ALA A 82 -14.50 -8.65 9.56
N ASN A 83 -15.22 -9.68 10.02
CA ASN A 83 -15.90 -9.60 11.31
C ASN A 83 -14.91 -9.46 12.47
N MET A 84 -13.83 -10.25 12.49
CA MET A 84 -12.75 -10.11 13.49
C MET A 84 -12.11 -8.72 13.45
N LEU A 85 -11.89 -8.17 12.23
CA LEU A 85 -11.37 -6.82 12.06
C LEU A 85 -12.32 -5.78 12.64
N PHE A 86 -13.61 -5.81 12.29
CA PHE A 86 -14.59 -4.86 12.82
C PHE A 86 -14.83 -5.03 14.33
N ASP A 87 -14.67 -6.22 14.89
CA ASP A 87 -14.72 -6.45 16.33
C ASP A 87 -13.56 -5.72 17.03
N LEU A 88 -12.33 -5.92 16.56
CA LEU A 88 -11.15 -5.22 17.08
C LEU A 88 -11.24 -3.70 16.91
N LEU A 89 -11.70 -3.22 15.76
CA LEU A 89 -11.89 -1.79 15.53
C LEU A 89 -12.92 -1.17 16.47
N ALA A 90 -13.99 -1.89 16.78
CA ALA A 90 -15.00 -1.44 17.75
C ALA A 90 -14.45 -1.41 19.18
N GLU A 91 -13.58 -2.35 19.57
CA GLU A 91 -12.86 -2.29 20.83
C GLU A 91 -11.99 -1.03 20.91
N LYS A 92 -11.22 -0.73 19.86
CA LYS A 92 -10.39 0.47 19.80
C LYS A 92 -11.22 1.76 19.83
N ALA A 93 -12.35 1.81 19.14
CA ALA A 93 -13.27 2.95 19.21
C ALA A 93 -13.80 3.19 20.64
N LYS A 94 -14.13 2.12 21.39
CA LYS A 94 -14.52 2.22 22.81
C LYS A 94 -13.40 2.73 23.71
N GLU A 95 -12.13 2.45 23.35
CA GLU A 95 -10.95 2.97 24.05
C GLU A 95 -10.67 4.46 23.71
N GLY A 96 -11.47 5.08 22.83
CA GLY A 96 -11.31 6.48 22.42
C GLY A 96 -10.37 6.68 21.22
N VAL A 97 -9.96 5.62 20.54
CA VAL A 97 -9.18 5.70 19.30
C VAL A 97 -10.12 6.12 18.16
N GLU A 98 -9.71 7.11 17.36
CA GLU A 98 -10.44 7.50 16.15
C GLU A 98 -10.35 6.38 15.12
N VAL A 99 -11.50 5.82 14.70
CA VAL A 99 -11.53 4.73 13.72
C VAL A 99 -12.30 5.14 12.48
N ARG A 100 -11.60 5.21 11.35
CA ARG A 100 -12.18 5.50 10.05
C ARG A 100 -11.90 4.40 9.05
N ALA A 101 -12.90 4.05 8.26
CA ALA A 101 -12.79 3.06 7.18
C ALA A 101 -13.43 3.61 5.90
N LEU A 102 -12.75 3.41 4.79
CA LEU A 102 -13.22 3.78 3.46
C LEU A 102 -13.17 2.54 2.55
N PHE A 103 -14.19 2.33 1.75
CA PHE A 103 -14.21 1.28 0.74
C PHE A 103 -14.88 1.78 -0.55
N ASP A 104 -14.51 1.18 -1.68
CA ASP A 104 -15.04 1.56 -2.98
C ASP A 104 -16.38 0.88 -3.27
N ALA A 105 -17.36 1.63 -3.79
CA ALA A 105 -18.70 1.15 -4.08
C ALA A 105 -18.71 0.03 -5.12
N PHE A 106 -17.92 0.16 -6.19
CA PHE A 106 -17.80 -0.86 -7.23
C PHE A 106 -17.11 -2.11 -6.65
N GLY A 107 -16.03 -1.93 -5.88
CA GLY A 107 -15.36 -3.02 -5.18
C GLY A 107 -16.30 -3.79 -4.27
N ASN A 108 -17.13 -3.09 -3.50
CA ASN A 108 -18.13 -3.74 -2.64
C ASN A 108 -19.21 -4.47 -3.44
N SER A 109 -19.75 -3.86 -4.51
CA SER A 109 -20.81 -4.46 -5.33
C SER A 109 -20.33 -5.66 -6.15
N SER A 110 -19.07 -5.68 -6.54
CA SER A 110 -18.48 -6.73 -7.39
C SER A 110 -18.08 -7.99 -6.59
N ASN A 111 -18.05 -7.94 -5.27
CA ASN A 111 -17.69 -9.11 -4.47
C ASN A 111 -18.91 -9.97 -4.12
N ASN A 112 -18.69 -11.27 -3.90
CA ASN A 112 -19.75 -12.25 -3.63
C ASN A 112 -20.33 -12.18 -2.20
N ARG A 113 -19.74 -11.37 -1.31
CA ARG A 113 -20.20 -11.15 0.09
C ARG A 113 -20.12 -9.66 0.44
N PRO A 114 -20.91 -8.80 -0.22
CA PRO A 114 -20.82 -7.36 -0.01
C PRO A 114 -21.33 -6.95 1.38
N LEU A 115 -20.79 -5.87 1.89
CA LEU A 115 -21.36 -5.16 3.01
C LEU A 115 -22.67 -4.51 2.56
N LYS A 116 -23.78 -4.94 3.12
CA LYS A 116 -25.12 -4.36 2.88
C LYS A 116 -25.39 -3.21 3.85
N LYS A 117 -26.37 -2.36 3.56
CA LYS A 117 -26.77 -1.22 4.41
C LYS A 117 -26.93 -1.59 5.89
N LYS A 118 -27.51 -2.76 6.20
CA LYS A 118 -27.67 -3.25 7.58
C LYS A 118 -26.33 -3.50 8.29
N HIS A 119 -25.32 -4.01 7.55
CA HIS A 119 -23.98 -4.25 8.10
C HIS A 119 -23.27 -2.92 8.37
N LEU A 120 -23.33 -1.98 7.42
CA LEU A 120 -22.76 -0.64 7.59
C LEU A 120 -23.39 0.11 8.76
N LYS A 121 -24.72 -0.01 8.94
CA LYS A 121 -25.42 0.55 10.10
C LYS A 121 -24.85 -0.02 11.40
N SER A 122 -24.79 -1.34 11.51
CA SER A 122 -24.25 -2.03 12.70
C SER A 122 -22.80 -1.65 13.00
N ILE A 123 -21.95 -1.51 11.96
CA ILE A 123 -20.56 -1.09 12.12
C ILE A 123 -20.48 0.35 12.68
N ARG A 124 -21.29 1.26 12.17
CA ARG A 124 -21.35 2.65 12.65
C ARG A 124 -21.86 2.76 14.09
N GLU A 125 -22.85 1.97 14.45
CA GLU A 125 -23.39 1.91 15.84
C GLU A 125 -22.33 1.45 16.87
N ARG A 126 -21.26 0.85 16.40
CA ARG A 126 -20.11 0.41 17.22
C ARG A 126 -18.99 1.44 17.32
N GLY A 127 -19.21 2.67 16.80
CA GLY A 127 -18.27 3.77 16.87
C GLY A 127 -17.23 3.83 15.73
N ILE A 128 -17.44 3.07 14.66
CA ILE A 128 -16.56 3.07 13.49
C ILE A 128 -17.14 3.98 12.42
N GLU A 129 -16.41 5.01 12.02
CA GLU A 129 -16.76 5.86 10.88
C GLU A 129 -16.45 5.13 9.57
N ILE A 130 -17.44 4.43 8.99
CA ILE A 130 -17.27 3.73 7.72
C ILE A 130 -18.02 4.43 6.59
N TYR A 131 -17.32 4.69 5.47
CA TYR A 131 -17.84 5.40 4.31
C TYR A 131 -17.63 4.60 3.03
N GLU A 132 -18.56 4.79 2.10
CA GLU A 132 -18.51 4.24 0.75
C GLU A 132 -18.01 5.35 -0.20
N PHE A 133 -16.87 5.09 -0.84
CA PHE A 133 -16.34 6.00 -1.86
C PHE A 133 -17.04 5.77 -3.20
N SER A 134 -17.33 6.86 -3.92
CA SER A 134 -17.94 6.84 -5.26
C SER A 134 -19.22 5.98 -5.34
N PRO A 135 -20.24 6.25 -4.50
CA PRO A 135 -21.44 5.42 -4.48
C PRO A 135 -22.11 5.38 -5.86
N LEU A 136 -22.37 4.17 -6.35
CA LEU A 136 -23.07 3.96 -7.63
C LEU A 136 -24.53 4.42 -7.49
N ARG A 137 -24.88 5.49 -8.18
CA ARG A 137 -26.25 6.03 -8.21
C ARG A 137 -26.85 5.80 -9.59
N PHE A 138 -28.03 5.19 -9.63
CA PHE A 138 -28.83 5.00 -10.81
C PHE A 138 -30.20 5.67 -10.59
N PRO A 139 -30.81 6.26 -11.64
CA PRO A 139 -30.22 6.77 -12.86
C PRO A 139 -29.49 8.09 -12.62
N TRP A 140 -28.54 8.43 -13.47
CA TRP A 140 -27.95 9.77 -13.54
C TRP A 140 -28.78 10.67 -14.40
#